data_daaaa20e02805a9854e0dfc82b349948
#
_entry.id   daaaa20e02805a9854e0dfc82b349948
#
_cell.length_a   1.000
_cell.length_b   1.000
_cell.length_c   1.000
_cell.angle_alpha   90.00
_cell.angle_beta   90.00
_cell.angle_gamma   90.00
#
_symmetry.space_group_name_H-M   'P 1'
#
loop_
_entity.id
_entity.type
_entity.pdbx_description
1 polymer ?
#
loop_
_entity_poly.entity_id
_entity_poly.type
_entity_poly.pdbx_seq_one_letter_code
_entity_poly.pdbx_strand_id
1 'polypeptide(L)'
;MGRQNAARFFTYPGEWVNHWSGSWGNVEYGGKGIRNNGYFARLWQDLFYPEAVKNVVALENIADNDPEMVNYSAIAKVLRVETFLKLTDCYGDVPYFEGGQGYYQSILSPKYDRQEAIYNDFFERLDAAIAQFDASKSSPSTDCYFAGDVEKWKRFAASLKLRIAMRLIKVKPDVAQQKAREAFEAGVMTSNADIAAVKHAEDYETLGAGNGYADIILQVTGNTGLGITQYKMTTEFFKSLCAMDPQQYTTPPYRRYLALDPRLLLIAGVYVTTSGAGLPAW
;
A
#
# COMPACT_ATOMS: atom_id res chain seq x y z
N MET A 1 -9.53 -0.54 -4.43
CA MET A 1 -8.69 -0.87 -5.60
C MET A 1 -9.30 -2.07 -6.30
N GLY A 2 -9.62 -1.94 -7.59
CA GLY A 2 -10.16 -3.05 -8.37
C GLY A 2 -9.17 -4.21 -8.52
N ARG A 3 -9.70 -5.40 -8.78
CA ARG A 3 -8.99 -6.68 -8.94
C ARG A 3 -7.72 -6.62 -9.81
N GLN A 4 -7.81 -5.98 -10.97
CA GLN A 4 -6.67 -5.88 -11.89
C GLN A 4 -5.53 -5.00 -11.37
N ASN A 5 -5.84 -4.05 -10.51
CA ASN A 5 -4.87 -3.09 -9.98
C ASN A 5 -4.07 -3.66 -8.82
N ALA A 6 -4.71 -4.47 -7.97
CA ALA A 6 -4.00 -5.22 -6.94
C ALA A 6 -3.00 -6.21 -7.55
N ALA A 7 -3.38 -6.90 -8.67
CA ALA A 7 -2.47 -7.75 -9.42
C ALA A 7 -1.18 -7.05 -9.82
N ARG A 8 -1.33 -5.85 -10.34
CA ARG A 8 -0.20 -5.08 -10.87
C ARG A 8 0.74 -4.61 -9.78
N PHE A 9 0.20 -4.25 -8.60
CA PHE A 9 1.03 -3.95 -7.43
C PHE A 9 1.72 -5.18 -6.84
N PHE A 10 1.04 -6.31 -6.85
CA PHE A 10 1.58 -7.52 -6.26
C PHE A 10 2.66 -8.17 -7.14
N THR A 11 2.37 -8.37 -8.42
CA THR A 11 3.25 -9.09 -9.32
C THR A 11 4.52 -8.31 -9.63
N TYR A 12 4.39 -7.05 -10.02
CA TYR A 12 5.53 -6.30 -10.52
C TYR A 12 6.53 -5.90 -9.43
N PRO A 13 6.16 -5.15 -8.36
CA PRO A 13 7.11 -4.81 -7.31
C PRO A 13 7.62 -6.02 -6.52
N GLY A 14 6.76 -7.01 -6.27
CA GLY A 14 7.12 -8.19 -5.50
C GLY A 14 8.16 -9.06 -6.20
N GLU A 15 8.11 -9.17 -7.53
CA GLU A 15 9.11 -9.87 -8.33
C GLU A 15 10.43 -9.08 -8.41
N TRP A 16 10.37 -7.74 -8.53
CA TRP A 16 11.56 -6.89 -8.55
C TRP A 16 12.36 -6.95 -7.25
N VAL A 17 11.69 -7.08 -6.11
CA VAL A 17 12.35 -7.24 -4.80
C VAL A 17 12.59 -8.70 -4.43
N ASN A 18 12.39 -9.64 -5.37
CA ASN A 18 12.56 -11.07 -5.18
C ASN A 18 11.74 -11.67 -4.03
N HIS A 19 10.55 -11.12 -3.73
CA HIS A 19 9.65 -11.74 -2.74
C HIS A 19 8.92 -12.94 -3.34
N TRP A 20 8.49 -12.81 -4.59
CA TRP A 20 7.68 -13.79 -5.30
C TRP A 20 8.33 -14.20 -6.61
N SER A 21 7.99 -15.41 -7.01
CA SER A 21 8.33 -15.98 -8.30
C SER A 21 7.04 -16.54 -8.91
N GLY A 22 6.67 -16.10 -10.09
CA GLY A 22 5.43 -16.50 -10.75
C GLY A 22 5.64 -17.18 -12.10
N SER A 23 4.66 -17.95 -12.56
CA SER A 23 4.75 -18.63 -13.86
C SER A 23 4.60 -17.68 -15.05
N TRP A 24 3.94 -16.55 -14.85
CA TRP A 24 3.62 -15.61 -15.92
C TRP A 24 4.64 -14.48 -16.05
N GLY A 25 5.66 -14.44 -15.30
CA GLY A 25 6.38 -13.23 -15.29
C GLY A 25 7.82 -13.22 -14.80
N ASN A 26 8.33 -14.32 -14.31
CA ASN A 26 9.73 -14.36 -13.88
C ASN A 26 10.71 -13.88 -14.93
N VAL A 27 10.34 -14.01 -16.20
CA VAL A 27 11.18 -13.59 -17.33
C VAL A 27 10.76 -12.22 -17.85
N GLU A 28 9.45 -11.89 -17.76
CA GLU A 28 8.88 -10.71 -18.43
C GLU A 28 8.65 -9.53 -17.48
N TYR A 29 8.44 -9.78 -16.17
CA TYR A 29 7.88 -8.76 -15.29
C TYR A 29 8.74 -8.33 -14.09
N GLY A 30 9.90 -8.89 -13.89
CA GLY A 30 10.75 -8.43 -12.82
C GLY A 30 11.78 -9.42 -12.31
N GLY A 31 11.54 -10.72 -12.38
CA GLY A 31 12.42 -11.74 -11.84
C GLY A 31 13.84 -11.76 -12.40
N LYS A 32 14.06 -11.13 -13.56
CA LYS A 32 15.39 -10.89 -14.15
C LYS A 32 15.80 -9.41 -14.14
N GLY A 33 15.09 -8.55 -13.43
CA GLY A 33 15.35 -7.12 -13.45
C GLY A 33 15.02 -6.45 -14.80
N ILE A 34 14.23 -7.10 -15.66
CA ILE A 34 13.84 -6.55 -16.95
C ILE A 34 12.66 -5.62 -16.75
N ARG A 35 12.85 -4.35 -17.09
CA ARG A 35 11.80 -3.35 -17.03
C ARG A 35 10.75 -3.57 -18.12
N ASN A 36 9.52 -3.85 -17.72
CA ASN A 36 8.37 -3.84 -18.63
C ASN A 36 7.61 -2.53 -18.50
N ASN A 37 7.80 -1.63 -19.46
CA ASN A 37 7.18 -0.31 -19.47
C ASN A 37 5.65 -0.39 -19.49
N GLY A 38 5.06 -1.38 -20.16
CA GLY A 38 3.61 -1.55 -20.21
C GLY A 38 3.00 -1.83 -18.83
N TYR A 39 3.64 -2.68 -18.03
CA TYR A 39 3.16 -2.96 -16.67
C TYR A 39 3.40 -1.80 -15.71
N PHE A 40 4.55 -1.14 -15.82
CA PHE A 40 4.86 0.02 -15.00
C PHE A 40 3.93 1.20 -15.30
N ALA A 41 3.61 1.44 -16.56
CA ALA A 41 2.68 2.50 -16.98
C ALA A 41 1.23 2.25 -16.51
N ARG A 42 0.82 1.00 -16.34
CA ARG A 42 -0.57 0.66 -15.96
C ARG A 42 -1.00 1.17 -14.60
N LEU A 43 -0.07 1.29 -13.64
CA LEU A 43 -0.39 1.92 -12.35
C LEU A 43 -0.81 3.38 -12.54
N TRP A 44 -0.11 4.09 -13.41
CA TRP A 44 -0.43 5.47 -13.77
C TRP A 44 -1.73 5.57 -14.58
N GLN A 45 -1.82 4.80 -15.66
CA GLN A 45 -2.88 4.92 -16.67
C GLN A 45 -4.23 4.37 -16.19
N ASP A 46 -4.21 3.30 -15.42
CA ASP A 46 -5.44 2.57 -15.11
C ASP A 46 -5.90 2.80 -13.66
N LEU A 47 -5.01 3.19 -12.75
CA LEU A 47 -5.34 3.28 -11.33
C LEU A 47 -5.24 4.69 -10.78
N PHE A 48 -4.04 5.30 -10.83
CA PHE A 48 -3.84 6.53 -10.06
C PHE A 48 -4.67 7.68 -10.60
N TYR A 49 -4.46 8.12 -11.81
CA TYR A 49 -5.14 9.30 -12.33
C TYR A 49 -6.61 9.07 -12.66
N PRO A 50 -7.02 8.01 -13.38
CA PRO A 50 -8.42 7.83 -13.75
C PRO A 50 -9.34 7.51 -12.56
N GLU A 51 -8.80 6.85 -11.52
CA GLU A 51 -9.61 6.37 -10.40
C GLU A 51 -9.28 7.11 -9.10
N ALA A 52 -8.08 6.96 -8.57
CA ALA A 52 -7.76 7.45 -7.24
C ALA A 52 -7.65 8.98 -7.19
N VAL A 53 -6.84 9.59 -8.06
CA VAL A 53 -6.63 11.04 -8.08
C VAL A 53 -7.90 11.78 -8.43
N LYS A 54 -8.60 11.36 -9.49
CA LYS A 54 -9.87 11.98 -9.90
C LYS A 54 -10.87 12.02 -8.74
N ASN A 55 -11.07 10.90 -8.06
CA ASN A 55 -12.08 10.80 -7.01
C ASN A 55 -11.69 11.57 -5.75
N VAL A 56 -10.42 11.57 -5.37
CA VAL A 56 -9.94 12.32 -4.21
C VAL A 56 -10.01 13.82 -4.45
N VAL A 57 -9.62 14.29 -5.63
CA VAL A 57 -9.72 15.69 -6.01
C VAL A 57 -11.19 16.14 -6.09
N ALA A 58 -12.08 15.27 -6.60
CA ALA A 58 -13.51 15.56 -6.61
C ALA A 58 -14.07 15.71 -5.18
N LEU A 59 -13.72 14.78 -4.28
CA LEU A 59 -14.15 14.86 -2.88
C LEU A 59 -13.66 16.14 -2.21
N GLU A 60 -12.38 16.50 -2.40
CA GLU A 60 -11.79 17.72 -1.86
C GLU A 60 -12.53 18.97 -2.37
N ASN A 61 -12.74 19.08 -3.71
CA ASN A 61 -13.45 20.22 -4.28
C ASN A 61 -14.90 20.34 -3.79
N ILE A 62 -15.62 19.24 -3.60
CA ILE A 62 -16.98 19.25 -3.08
C ILE A 62 -16.99 19.67 -1.60
N ALA A 63 -16.13 19.03 -0.79
CA ALA A 63 -16.15 19.22 0.65
C ALA A 63 -15.59 20.59 1.09
N ASP A 64 -14.60 21.15 0.38
CA ASP A 64 -14.05 22.47 0.70
C ASP A 64 -15.00 23.63 0.37
N ASN A 65 -16.00 23.40 -0.49
CA ASN A 65 -17.00 24.39 -0.85
C ASN A 65 -18.27 24.33 0.03
N ASP A 66 -18.36 23.40 0.99
CA ASP A 66 -19.50 23.25 1.88
C ASP A 66 -19.07 23.35 3.36
N PRO A 67 -19.44 24.42 4.10
CA PRO A 67 -19.07 24.60 5.49
C PRO A 67 -19.63 23.54 6.46
N GLU A 68 -20.62 22.77 6.05
CA GLU A 68 -21.15 21.65 6.84
C GLU A 68 -20.30 20.37 6.65
N MET A 69 -19.44 20.33 5.63
CA MET A 69 -18.59 19.18 5.29
C MET A 69 -17.18 19.25 5.92
N VAL A 70 -17.04 19.80 7.12
CA VAL A 70 -15.74 20.00 7.80
C VAL A 70 -14.92 18.71 7.87
N ASN A 71 -15.51 17.63 8.39
CA ASN A 71 -14.81 16.34 8.52
C ASN A 71 -14.59 15.65 7.16
N TYR A 72 -15.48 15.83 6.20
CA TYR A 72 -15.29 15.31 4.84
C TYR A 72 -14.10 15.97 4.15
N SER A 73 -13.95 17.29 4.31
CA SER A 73 -12.79 18.05 3.81
C SER A 73 -11.48 17.59 4.47
N ALA A 74 -11.49 17.38 5.80
CA ALA A 74 -10.33 16.85 6.51
C ALA A 74 -9.94 15.44 6.02
N ILE A 75 -10.93 14.53 5.85
CA ILE A 75 -10.73 13.19 5.30
C ILE A 75 -10.19 13.27 3.86
N ALA A 76 -10.72 14.16 3.02
CA ALA A 76 -10.26 14.35 1.66
C ALA A 76 -8.76 14.73 1.60
N LYS A 77 -8.30 15.62 2.49
CA LYS A 77 -6.89 15.99 2.62
C LYS A 77 -6.00 14.78 2.97
N VAL A 78 -6.45 13.96 3.94
CA VAL A 78 -5.72 12.73 4.33
C VAL A 78 -5.65 11.73 3.16
N LEU A 79 -6.77 11.48 2.50
CA LEU A 79 -6.83 10.56 1.35
C LEU A 79 -6.02 11.06 0.15
N ARG A 80 -5.97 12.39 -0.07
CA ARG A 80 -5.10 12.98 -1.09
C ARG A 80 -3.64 12.67 -0.79
N VAL A 81 -3.20 12.89 0.44
CA VAL A 81 -1.82 12.58 0.85
C VAL A 81 -1.55 11.08 0.68
N GLU A 82 -2.43 10.20 1.12
CA GLU A 82 -2.23 8.74 0.96
C GLU A 82 -2.12 8.33 -0.50
N THR A 83 -2.96 8.88 -1.37
CA THR A 83 -2.98 8.59 -2.80
C THR A 83 -1.70 9.06 -3.49
N PHE A 84 -1.34 10.31 -3.30
CA PHE A 84 -0.17 10.90 -3.96
C PHE A 84 1.16 10.45 -3.36
N LEU A 85 1.19 10.04 -2.09
CA LEU A 85 2.37 9.40 -1.51
C LEU A 85 2.73 8.13 -2.28
N LYS A 86 1.75 7.27 -2.54
CA LYS A 86 1.98 6.05 -3.35
C LYS A 86 2.42 6.38 -4.77
N LEU A 87 1.83 7.41 -5.36
CA LEU A 87 2.12 7.83 -6.72
C LEU A 87 3.55 8.38 -6.85
N THR A 88 3.91 9.34 -6.00
CA THR A 88 5.25 9.94 -6.03
C THR A 88 6.36 8.98 -5.58
N ASP A 89 6.05 8.04 -4.68
CA ASP A 89 6.98 6.97 -4.30
C ASP A 89 7.32 6.04 -5.47
N CYS A 90 6.36 5.81 -6.39
CA CYS A 90 6.58 4.97 -7.56
C CYS A 90 7.25 5.72 -8.73
N TYR A 91 6.96 7.00 -8.90
CA TYR A 91 7.31 7.74 -10.12
C TYR A 91 8.19 8.98 -9.90
N GLY A 92 8.43 9.38 -8.66
CA GLY A 92 9.18 10.61 -8.34
C GLY A 92 8.34 11.87 -8.53
N ASP A 93 8.83 12.80 -9.35
CA ASP A 93 8.11 14.01 -9.73
C ASP A 93 6.83 13.64 -10.50
N VAL A 94 5.67 14.19 -10.10
CA VAL A 94 4.36 13.87 -10.69
C VAL A 94 3.48 15.13 -10.73
N PRO A 95 2.45 15.19 -11.60
CA PRO A 95 1.44 16.25 -11.54
C PRO A 95 0.64 16.16 -10.24
N TYR A 96 0.93 17.04 -9.28
CA TYR A 96 0.33 17.03 -7.95
C TYR A 96 -0.63 18.19 -7.72
N PHE A 97 -0.13 19.45 -7.81
CA PHE A 97 -0.96 20.62 -7.52
C PHE A 97 -2.06 20.82 -8.58
N GLU A 98 -1.73 20.61 -9.84
CA GLU A 98 -2.66 20.68 -10.97
C GLU A 98 -3.28 19.31 -11.32
N GLY A 99 -2.80 18.24 -10.70
CA GLY A 99 -3.25 16.87 -10.97
C GLY A 99 -4.72 16.65 -10.61
N GLY A 100 -5.51 16.14 -11.56
CA GLY A 100 -6.93 15.87 -11.39
C GLY A 100 -7.84 17.10 -11.51
N GLN A 101 -7.31 18.29 -11.85
CA GLN A 101 -8.06 19.55 -11.91
C GLN A 101 -8.70 19.84 -13.30
N GLY A 102 -8.65 18.88 -14.21
CA GLY A 102 -9.20 19.07 -15.57
C GLY A 102 -10.66 19.51 -15.59
N TYR A 103 -11.51 18.92 -14.76
CA TYR A 103 -12.94 19.28 -14.67
C TYR A 103 -13.15 20.62 -13.93
N TYR A 104 -12.44 20.86 -12.84
CA TYR A 104 -12.69 22.02 -11.95
C TYR A 104 -12.01 23.30 -12.45
N GLN A 105 -10.83 23.19 -13.05
CA GLN A 105 -9.98 24.31 -13.45
C GLN A 105 -9.62 24.30 -14.95
N SER A 106 -10.20 23.38 -15.72
CA SER A 106 -9.90 23.20 -17.16
C SER A 106 -8.41 22.97 -17.47
N ILE A 107 -7.67 22.40 -16.53
CA ILE A 107 -6.24 22.09 -16.71
C ILE A 107 -6.11 20.73 -17.38
N LEU A 108 -5.88 20.73 -18.70
CA LEU A 108 -5.74 19.51 -19.50
C LEU A 108 -4.31 19.00 -19.60
N SER A 109 -3.32 19.86 -19.32
CA SER A 109 -1.89 19.54 -19.37
C SER A 109 -1.23 19.97 -18.06
N PRO A 110 -1.43 19.22 -16.96
CA PRO A 110 -0.89 19.59 -15.67
C PRO A 110 0.63 19.49 -15.64
N LYS A 111 1.28 20.39 -14.92
CA LYS A 111 2.74 20.40 -14.73
C LYS A 111 3.17 19.31 -13.77
N TYR A 112 4.39 18.83 -13.97
CA TYR A 112 5.07 17.97 -13.02
C TYR A 112 5.64 18.81 -11.88
N ASP A 113 5.34 18.40 -10.66
CA ASP A 113 5.82 19.03 -9.44
C ASP A 113 6.98 18.21 -8.86
N ARG A 114 7.96 18.90 -8.30
CA ARG A 114 9.09 18.26 -7.64
C ARG A 114 8.64 17.45 -6.44
N GLN A 115 9.15 16.23 -6.28
CA GLN A 115 8.82 15.35 -5.15
C GLN A 115 9.03 16.04 -3.80
N GLU A 116 10.07 16.88 -3.68
CA GLU A 116 10.33 17.68 -2.47
C GLU A 116 9.17 18.64 -2.14
N ALA A 117 8.64 19.35 -3.13
CA ALA A 117 7.51 20.24 -2.96
C ALA A 117 6.24 19.48 -2.56
N ILE A 118 6.02 18.32 -3.17
CA ILE A 118 4.90 17.42 -2.85
C ILE A 118 4.99 16.94 -1.39
N TYR A 119 6.17 16.52 -0.93
CA TYR A 119 6.37 16.07 0.46
C TYR A 119 6.17 17.20 1.47
N ASN A 120 6.56 18.43 1.16
CA ASN A 120 6.30 19.58 2.01
C ASN A 120 4.79 19.83 2.15
N ASP A 121 4.05 19.84 1.04
CA ASP A 121 2.59 19.99 1.06
C ASP A 121 1.88 18.84 1.81
N PHE A 122 2.42 17.63 1.78
CA PHE A 122 1.87 16.52 2.56
C PHE A 122 1.84 16.83 4.06
N PHE A 123 2.91 17.40 4.60
CA PHE A 123 2.95 17.81 6.02
C PHE A 123 1.93 18.90 6.31
N GLU A 124 1.86 19.93 5.47
CA GLU A 124 0.91 21.04 5.64
C GLU A 124 -0.53 20.55 5.59
N ARG A 125 -0.87 19.67 4.64
CA ARG A 125 -2.22 19.10 4.52
C ARG A 125 -2.60 18.22 5.68
N LEU A 126 -1.68 17.38 6.18
CA LEU A 126 -1.96 16.53 7.33
C LEU A 126 -2.12 17.36 8.61
N ASP A 127 -1.31 18.41 8.80
CA ASP A 127 -1.47 19.33 9.92
C ASP A 127 -2.80 20.07 9.86
N ALA A 128 -3.18 20.56 8.68
CA ALA A 128 -4.49 21.18 8.45
C ALA A 128 -5.64 20.21 8.70
N ALA A 129 -5.55 18.97 8.24
CA ALA A 129 -6.58 17.96 8.46
C ALA A 129 -6.75 17.63 9.95
N ILE A 130 -5.62 17.41 10.66
CA ILE A 130 -5.64 17.10 12.12
C ILE A 130 -6.28 18.24 12.91
N ALA A 131 -5.97 19.50 12.56
CA ALA A 131 -6.55 20.66 13.21
C ALA A 131 -8.03 20.89 12.86
N GLN A 132 -8.44 20.48 11.66
CA GLN A 132 -9.80 20.69 11.13
C GLN A 132 -10.83 19.69 11.68
N PHE A 133 -10.43 18.48 12.05
CA PHE A 133 -11.34 17.45 12.55
C PHE A 133 -12.12 17.91 13.79
N ASP A 134 -13.45 17.80 13.74
CA ASP A 134 -14.38 18.20 14.79
C ASP A 134 -15.43 17.12 15.03
N ALA A 135 -15.38 16.49 16.22
CA ALA A 135 -16.30 15.42 16.59
C ALA A 135 -17.77 15.90 16.76
N SER A 136 -18.01 17.21 16.86
CA SER A 136 -19.35 17.79 16.93
C SER A 136 -20.03 17.96 15.57
N LYS A 137 -19.26 17.84 14.48
CA LYS A 137 -19.73 18.01 13.10
C LYS A 137 -20.01 16.69 12.42
N SER A 138 -20.80 16.74 11.35
CA SER A 138 -21.12 15.59 10.51
C SER A 138 -19.85 14.91 9.97
N SER A 139 -19.88 13.56 9.94
CA SER A 139 -18.81 12.72 9.43
C SER A 139 -19.39 11.57 8.59
N PRO A 140 -18.68 11.06 7.56
CA PRO A 140 -19.21 10.02 6.68
C PRO A 140 -19.29 8.66 7.38
N SER A 141 -20.47 8.31 7.92
CA SER A 141 -20.73 7.05 8.61
C SER A 141 -20.52 5.79 7.73
N THR A 142 -20.44 5.97 6.41
CA THR A 142 -20.24 4.90 5.44
C THR A 142 -18.81 4.79 4.95
N ASP A 143 -17.84 5.54 5.55
CA ASP A 143 -16.45 5.37 5.16
C ASP A 143 -15.95 3.97 5.48
N CYS A 144 -15.13 3.42 4.58
CA CYS A 144 -14.70 2.03 4.66
C CYS A 144 -13.55 1.77 5.65
N TYR A 145 -12.95 2.83 6.24
CA TYR A 145 -11.88 2.69 7.22
C TYR A 145 -12.39 2.70 8.65
N PHE A 146 -13.14 3.73 9.02
CA PHE A 146 -13.48 4.01 10.42
C PHE A 146 -14.96 4.30 10.67
N ALA A 147 -15.82 4.20 9.65
CA ALA A 147 -17.25 4.48 9.74
C ALA A 147 -17.55 5.86 10.36
N GLY A 148 -16.76 6.86 9.99
CA GLY A 148 -16.93 8.24 10.42
C GLY A 148 -16.30 8.59 11.77
N ASP A 149 -15.55 7.68 12.40
CA ASP A 149 -14.86 7.95 13.68
C ASP A 149 -13.74 8.97 13.48
N VAL A 150 -14.02 10.20 13.89
CA VAL A 150 -13.11 11.36 13.73
C VAL A 150 -11.80 11.18 14.48
N GLU A 151 -11.83 10.58 15.67
CA GLU A 151 -10.61 10.39 16.47
C GLU A 151 -9.68 9.33 15.84
N LYS A 152 -10.23 8.31 15.21
CA LYS A 152 -9.45 7.36 14.44
C LYS A 152 -8.85 7.99 13.19
N TRP A 153 -9.59 8.85 12.51
CA TRP A 153 -9.07 9.62 11.38
C TRP A 153 -7.91 10.53 11.77
N LYS A 154 -8.00 11.22 12.93
CA LYS A 154 -6.88 12.03 13.46
C LYS A 154 -5.64 11.18 13.70
N ARG A 155 -5.79 10.03 14.37
CA ARG A 155 -4.67 9.12 14.63
C ARG A 155 -4.07 8.57 13.34
N PHE A 156 -4.90 8.26 12.36
CA PHE A 156 -4.44 7.83 11.04
C PHE A 156 -3.63 8.91 10.33
N ALA A 157 -4.12 10.16 10.32
CA ALA A 157 -3.42 11.30 9.74
C ALA A 157 -2.06 11.53 10.42
N ALA A 158 -2.00 11.51 11.76
CA ALA A 158 -0.77 11.63 12.52
C ALA A 158 0.21 10.47 12.22
N SER A 159 -0.30 9.24 12.12
CA SER A 159 0.53 8.07 11.78
C SER A 159 1.06 8.13 10.34
N LEU A 160 0.26 8.65 9.41
CA LEU A 160 0.68 8.89 8.04
C LEU A 160 1.78 9.98 8.00
N LYS A 161 1.64 11.05 8.78
CA LYS A 161 2.67 12.09 8.95
C LYS A 161 3.98 11.49 9.49
N LEU A 162 3.91 10.64 10.50
CA LEU A 162 5.08 9.93 11.04
C LEU A 162 5.73 9.06 9.96
N ARG A 163 4.94 8.29 9.21
CA ARG A 163 5.45 7.44 8.13
C ARG A 163 6.17 8.25 7.05
N ILE A 164 5.65 9.42 6.67
CA ILE A 164 6.28 10.32 5.70
C ILE A 164 7.59 10.89 6.26
N ALA A 165 7.60 11.34 7.53
CA ALA A 165 8.79 11.84 8.19
C ALA A 165 9.91 10.79 8.21
N MET A 166 9.61 9.54 8.53
CA MET A 166 10.58 8.45 8.56
C MET A 166 11.25 8.17 7.20
N ARG A 167 10.59 8.49 6.09
CA ARG A 167 11.18 8.36 4.75
C ARG A 167 12.26 9.39 4.47
N LEU A 168 12.25 10.53 5.16
CA LEU A 168 13.19 11.62 4.97
C LEU A 168 14.50 11.46 5.76
N ILE A 169 14.64 10.45 6.60
CA ILE A 169 15.79 10.27 7.52
C ILE A 169 17.15 10.39 6.80
N LYS A 170 17.27 9.86 5.58
CA LYS A 170 18.54 9.86 4.85
C LYS A 170 18.79 11.15 4.06
N VAL A 171 17.73 11.87 3.67
CA VAL A 171 17.86 13.05 2.79
C VAL A 171 17.69 14.37 3.53
N LYS A 172 16.86 14.40 4.59
CA LYS A 172 16.58 15.58 5.42
C LYS A 172 16.38 15.16 6.89
N PRO A 173 17.43 14.73 7.60
CA PRO A 173 17.32 14.14 8.95
C PRO A 173 16.69 15.10 9.96
N ASP A 174 17.01 16.40 9.91
CA ASP A 174 16.47 17.40 10.85
C ASP A 174 14.95 17.57 10.66
N VAL A 175 14.50 17.67 9.42
CA VAL A 175 13.06 17.73 9.09
C VAL A 175 12.37 16.44 9.51
N ALA A 176 12.99 15.29 9.25
CA ALA A 176 12.48 13.99 9.65
C ALA A 176 12.26 13.91 11.17
N GLN A 177 13.25 14.32 11.96
CA GLN A 177 13.19 14.33 13.42
C GLN A 177 12.09 15.27 13.93
N GLN A 178 12.04 16.49 13.40
CA GLN A 178 11.01 17.46 13.78
C GLN A 178 9.60 16.94 13.48
N LYS A 179 9.35 16.55 12.23
CA LYS A 179 8.03 16.08 11.78
C LYS A 179 7.59 14.78 12.45
N ALA A 180 8.52 13.89 12.78
CA ALA A 180 8.22 12.68 13.55
C ALA A 180 7.78 13.02 14.99
N ARG A 181 8.43 13.98 15.64
CA ARG A 181 8.04 14.44 16.99
C ARG A 181 6.65 15.08 16.96
N GLU A 182 6.41 16.01 16.04
CA GLU A 182 5.11 16.66 15.86
C GLU A 182 3.99 15.62 15.63
N ALA A 183 4.24 14.60 14.80
CA ALA A 183 3.30 13.54 14.54
C ALA A 183 3.00 12.70 15.79
N PHE A 184 4.01 12.37 16.57
CA PHE A 184 3.86 11.63 17.82
C PHE A 184 3.04 12.42 18.86
N GLU A 185 3.34 13.71 19.01
CA GLU A 185 2.60 14.62 19.89
C GLU A 185 1.14 14.81 19.47
N ALA A 186 0.84 14.78 18.17
CA ALA A 186 -0.53 14.83 17.65
C ALA A 186 -1.34 13.55 17.93
N GLY A 187 -0.70 12.45 18.35
CA GLY A 187 -1.36 11.21 18.72
C GLY A 187 -1.44 10.21 17.56
N VAL A 188 -0.45 9.35 17.44
CA VAL A 188 -0.43 8.27 16.43
C VAL A 188 -1.29 7.07 16.85
N MET A 189 -1.57 6.16 15.92
CA MET A 189 -2.20 4.87 16.22
C MET A 189 -1.32 4.05 17.16
N THR A 190 -1.90 3.52 18.24
CA THR A 190 -1.17 2.80 19.30
C THR A 190 -1.64 1.37 19.51
N SER A 191 -2.75 0.98 18.88
CA SER A 191 -3.34 -0.35 19.05
C SER A 191 -3.90 -0.90 17.74
N ASN A 192 -4.17 -2.21 17.73
CA ASN A 192 -4.86 -2.85 16.62
C ASN A 192 -6.31 -2.34 16.42
N ALA A 193 -6.90 -1.72 17.43
CA ALA A 193 -8.24 -1.10 17.30
C ALA A 193 -8.23 0.17 16.43
N ASP A 194 -7.06 0.75 16.19
CA ASP A 194 -6.88 1.95 15.37
C ASP A 194 -6.57 1.62 13.90
N ILE A 195 -6.49 0.33 13.53
CA ILE A 195 -6.10 -0.07 12.17
C ILE A 195 -7.10 0.44 11.14
N ALA A 196 -6.59 1.14 10.13
CA ALA A 196 -7.32 1.50 8.91
C ALA A 196 -7.47 0.26 8.01
N ALA A 197 -8.50 -0.54 8.23
CA ALA A 197 -8.74 -1.76 7.51
C ALA A 197 -10.03 -1.69 6.70
N VAL A 198 -9.92 -1.92 5.39
CA VAL A 198 -11.08 -2.08 4.52
C VAL A 198 -11.61 -3.50 4.65
N LYS A 199 -12.87 -3.64 5.05
CA LYS A 199 -13.57 -4.92 5.00
C LYS A 199 -13.94 -5.25 3.56
N HIS A 200 -13.41 -6.34 3.06
CA HIS A 200 -13.77 -6.86 1.75
C HIS A 200 -14.93 -7.85 1.88
N ALA A 201 -15.75 -8.01 0.82
CA ALA A 201 -16.75 -9.05 0.77
C ALA A 201 -16.08 -10.44 0.73
N GLU A 202 -16.74 -11.42 1.33
CA GLU A 202 -16.29 -12.82 1.29
C GLU A 202 -16.41 -13.41 -0.11
N ASP A 203 -17.41 -12.95 -0.86
CA ASP A 203 -17.65 -13.36 -2.22
C ASP A 203 -16.81 -12.53 -3.20
N TYR A 204 -15.78 -13.14 -3.77
CA TYR A 204 -14.92 -12.53 -4.77
C TYR A 204 -15.62 -12.30 -6.12
N GLU A 205 -16.75 -12.99 -6.38
CA GLU A 205 -17.53 -12.84 -7.60
C GLU A 205 -18.39 -11.57 -7.59
N THR A 206 -18.69 -11.05 -6.41
CA THR A 206 -19.39 -9.76 -6.30
C THR A 206 -18.48 -8.64 -6.75
N LEU A 207 -18.78 -8.10 -7.92
CA LEU A 207 -18.03 -7.08 -8.68
C LEU A 207 -17.31 -6.04 -7.79
N GLY A 208 -16.00 -6.20 -7.64
CA GLY A 208 -15.12 -5.20 -7.04
C GLY A 208 -15.10 -5.14 -5.51
N ALA A 209 -15.93 -5.90 -4.80
CA ALA A 209 -16.00 -5.89 -3.34
C ALA A 209 -15.01 -6.87 -2.67
N GLY A 210 -14.45 -7.82 -3.42
CA GLY A 210 -13.46 -8.77 -2.95
C GLY A 210 -12.07 -8.15 -2.76
N ASN A 211 -11.22 -8.84 -1.98
CA ASN A 211 -9.82 -8.48 -1.86
C ASN A 211 -9.08 -8.81 -3.16
N GLY A 212 -8.64 -7.80 -3.90
CA GLY A 212 -7.99 -7.97 -5.19
C GLY A 212 -6.69 -8.78 -5.14
N TYR A 213 -5.98 -8.81 -4.01
CA TYR A 213 -4.80 -9.67 -3.82
C TYR A 213 -5.20 -11.14 -3.63
N ALA A 214 -6.19 -11.40 -2.77
CA ALA A 214 -6.71 -12.74 -2.57
C ALA A 214 -7.28 -13.30 -3.87
N ASP A 215 -8.00 -12.49 -4.62
CA ASP A 215 -8.59 -12.82 -5.89
C ASP A 215 -7.54 -13.25 -6.94
N ILE A 216 -6.40 -12.57 -7.02
CA ILE A 216 -5.33 -12.95 -7.94
C ILE A 216 -4.66 -14.25 -7.49
N ILE A 217 -4.39 -14.38 -6.20
CA ILE A 217 -3.82 -15.61 -5.66
C ILE A 217 -4.78 -16.77 -5.91
N LEU A 218 -6.07 -16.60 -5.63
CA LEU A 218 -7.10 -17.64 -5.83
C LEU A 218 -7.38 -17.94 -7.30
N GLN A 219 -7.43 -16.94 -8.19
CA GLN A 219 -7.64 -17.18 -9.62
C GLN A 219 -6.49 -17.91 -10.28
N VAL A 220 -5.28 -17.58 -9.85
CA VAL A 220 -4.10 -18.26 -10.36
C VAL A 220 -4.00 -19.68 -9.80
N THR A 221 -4.63 -19.98 -8.65
CA THR A 221 -4.79 -21.35 -8.17
C THR A 221 -5.79 -22.14 -9.01
N GLY A 222 -6.54 -21.44 -9.84
CA GLY A 222 -7.38 -21.98 -10.89
C GLY A 222 -8.44 -22.95 -10.41
N ASN A 223 -9.57 -22.86 -11.01
CA ASN A 223 -10.62 -23.86 -11.10
C ASN A 223 -10.11 -25.23 -11.66
N THR A 224 -8.81 -25.44 -11.71
CA THR A 224 -8.18 -26.63 -12.30
C THR A 224 -7.97 -27.76 -11.28
N GLY A 225 -8.47 -27.61 -10.05
CA GLY A 225 -8.41 -28.69 -9.04
C GLY A 225 -6.99 -29.08 -8.59
N LEU A 226 -5.95 -28.41 -9.08
CA LEU A 226 -4.56 -28.80 -8.83
C LEU A 226 -3.91 -28.15 -7.63
N GLY A 227 -4.56 -27.17 -6.98
CA GLY A 227 -4.05 -26.51 -5.76
C GLY A 227 -2.66 -25.87 -5.86
N ILE A 228 -2.17 -25.66 -7.08
CA ILE A 228 -0.84 -25.13 -7.33
C ILE A 228 -0.92 -23.64 -7.60
N THR A 229 -0.52 -22.83 -6.63
CA THR A 229 -0.38 -21.40 -6.86
C THR A 229 0.74 -21.14 -7.88
N GLN A 230 0.49 -20.28 -8.86
CA GLN A 230 1.55 -19.87 -9.80
C GLN A 230 2.59 -18.96 -9.12
N TYR A 231 2.20 -18.26 -8.05
CA TYR A 231 3.11 -17.41 -7.28
C TYR A 231 3.69 -18.19 -6.09
N LYS A 232 5.00 -18.25 -6.04
CA LYS A 232 5.75 -18.91 -4.96
C LYS A 232 6.68 -17.91 -4.32
N MET A 233 6.90 -18.08 -3.03
CA MET A 233 7.93 -17.35 -2.32
C MET A 233 9.30 -17.69 -2.90
N THR A 234 10.14 -16.69 -3.16
CA THR A 234 11.50 -16.95 -3.62
C THR A 234 12.36 -17.52 -2.50
N THR A 235 13.39 -18.29 -2.87
CA THR A 235 14.37 -18.81 -1.91
C THR A 235 15.06 -17.67 -1.15
N GLU A 236 15.32 -16.54 -1.80
CA GLU A 236 16.01 -15.41 -1.18
C GLU A 236 15.13 -14.74 -0.12
N PHE A 237 13.83 -14.56 -0.39
CA PHE A 237 12.91 -14.03 0.61
C PHE A 237 12.73 -15.01 1.77
N PHE A 238 12.57 -16.30 1.49
CA PHE A 238 12.52 -17.33 2.52
C PHE A 238 13.75 -17.30 3.42
N LYS A 239 14.96 -17.26 2.86
CA LYS A 239 16.21 -17.15 3.61
C LYS A 239 16.26 -15.89 4.48
N SER A 240 15.72 -14.78 4.03
CA SER A 240 15.68 -13.53 4.81
C SER A 240 14.79 -13.62 6.05
N LEU A 241 13.80 -14.53 6.05
CA LEU A 241 12.91 -14.80 7.18
C LEU A 241 13.43 -15.91 8.12
N CYS A 242 14.57 -16.51 7.78
CA CYS A 242 15.18 -17.60 8.56
C CYS A 242 16.58 -17.19 9.02
N ALA A 243 16.86 -17.26 10.30
CA ALA A 243 18.24 -17.23 10.78
C ALA A 243 18.86 -18.59 10.47
N MET A 244 19.78 -18.62 9.49
CA MET A 244 20.46 -19.85 9.05
C MET A 244 21.82 -19.96 9.69
N ASP A 245 22.19 -21.17 10.11
CA ASP A 245 23.56 -21.46 10.55
C ASP A 245 24.50 -21.41 9.34
N PRO A 246 25.48 -20.47 9.30
CA PRO A 246 26.39 -20.34 8.17
C PRO A 246 27.26 -21.58 7.93
N GLN A 247 27.48 -22.41 8.95
CA GLN A 247 28.37 -23.57 8.85
C GLN A 247 27.67 -24.82 8.26
N GLN A 248 26.35 -24.83 8.16
CA GLN A 248 25.62 -26.00 7.65
C GLN A 248 25.31 -25.99 6.16
N TYR A 249 25.91 -25.08 5.39
CA TYR A 249 25.74 -25.04 3.92
C TYR A 249 26.48 -26.17 3.17
N THR A 250 27.36 -26.91 3.84
CA THR A 250 28.32 -27.80 3.15
C THR A 250 27.97 -29.28 3.15
N THR A 251 26.94 -29.69 3.90
CA THR A 251 26.61 -31.13 3.98
C THR A 251 25.10 -31.40 3.85
N PRO A 252 24.64 -32.11 2.80
CA PRO A 252 23.29 -32.63 2.74
C PRO A 252 23.08 -33.70 3.84
N PRO A 253 21.86 -33.85 4.41
CA PRO A 253 20.58 -33.40 3.87
C PRO A 253 19.83 -32.34 4.67
N TYR A 254 20.35 -31.75 5.74
CA TYR A 254 19.50 -31.02 6.66
C TYR A 254 20.02 -29.62 7.00
N ARG A 255 19.43 -28.63 6.35
CA ARG A 255 19.57 -27.23 6.75
C ARG A 255 18.82 -27.02 8.07
N ARG A 256 19.51 -26.83 9.17
CA ARG A 256 18.88 -26.40 10.44
C ARG A 256 18.75 -24.89 10.45
N TYR A 257 17.55 -24.40 10.62
CA TYR A 257 17.33 -22.99 10.86
C TYR A 257 17.48 -22.73 12.36
N LEU A 258 18.30 -21.72 12.72
CA LEU A 258 18.52 -21.33 14.11
C LEU A 258 17.27 -20.68 14.71
N ALA A 259 16.57 -19.89 13.91
CA ALA A 259 15.30 -19.27 14.25
C ALA A 259 14.47 -19.03 13.01
N LEU A 260 13.16 -19.10 13.15
CA LEU A 260 12.20 -18.73 12.12
C LEU A 260 11.52 -17.43 12.55
N ASP A 261 11.41 -16.48 11.64
CA ASP A 261 10.51 -15.36 11.84
C ASP A 261 9.07 -15.92 12.01
N PRO A 262 8.36 -15.64 13.10
CA PRO A 262 7.03 -16.19 13.34
C PRO A 262 6.03 -15.83 12.24
N ARG A 263 6.28 -14.75 11.50
CA ARG A 263 5.47 -14.35 10.35
C ARG A 263 5.60 -15.33 9.18
N LEU A 264 6.67 -16.10 9.09
CA LEU A 264 6.86 -17.10 8.05
C LEU A 264 5.71 -18.11 8.00
N LEU A 265 5.24 -18.56 9.16
CA LEU A 265 4.11 -19.48 9.26
C LEU A 265 2.81 -18.90 8.71
N LEU A 266 2.63 -17.58 8.86
CA LEU A 266 1.46 -16.85 8.34
C LEU A 266 1.55 -16.60 6.83
N ILE A 267 2.77 -16.35 6.33
CA ILE A 267 3.01 -15.97 4.94
C ILE A 267 3.12 -17.19 4.03
N ALA A 268 3.82 -18.23 4.46
CA ALA A 268 4.17 -19.37 3.60
C ALA A 268 3.20 -20.55 3.66
N GLY A 269 2.32 -20.61 4.66
CA GLY A 269 1.42 -21.73 4.86
C GLY A 269 2.18 -23.06 5.00
N VAL A 270 2.70 -23.36 6.17
CA VAL A 270 3.44 -24.63 6.37
C VAL A 270 2.46 -25.79 6.34
N TYR A 271 2.46 -26.58 5.29
CA TYR A 271 1.81 -27.88 5.26
C TYR A 271 2.67 -28.89 6.01
N VAL A 272 2.30 -29.21 7.23
CA VAL A 272 2.87 -30.37 7.92
C VAL A 272 2.15 -31.60 7.34
N THR A 273 2.82 -32.31 6.44
CA THR A 273 2.34 -33.62 6.02
C THR A 273 2.66 -34.61 7.15
N THR A 274 1.64 -35.23 7.71
CA THR A 274 1.77 -36.29 8.73
C THR A 274 2.39 -37.60 8.20
N SER A 275 2.82 -37.63 6.95
CA SER A 275 3.33 -38.82 6.25
C SER A 275 4.87 -38.91 6.18
N GLY A 276 5.62 -38.27 7.05
CA GLY A 276 7.09 -38.49 7.16
C GLY A 276 7.93 -38.20 5.90
N ALA A 277 7.30 -37.79 4.81
CA ALA A 277 7.98 -37.33 3.59
C ALA A 277 8.39 -35.88 3.82
N GLY A 278 9.65 -35.60 3.59
CA GLY A 278 10.28 -34.31 3.86
C GLY A 278 9.53 -33.11 3.24
N LEU A 279 9.88 -31.93 3.71
CA LEU A 279 9.40 -30.65 3.19
C LEU A 279 9.39 -30.69 1.66
N PRO A 280 8.33 -30.21 0.98
CA PRO A 280 8.32 -30.16 -0.45
C PRO A 280 9.56 -29.40 -0.95
N ALA A 281 10.19 -29.93 -1.98
CA ALA A 281 11.30 -29.26 -2.64
C ALA A 281 10.74 -27.93 -3.22
N TRP A 282 11.23 -26.83 -2.70
CA TRP A 282 10.93 -25.47 -3.15
C TRP A 282 11.75 -25.14 -4.40
#